data_c2bdf37f01b0cac3678e42d2979b5310
#
_entry.id   c2bdf37f01b0cac3678e42d2979b5310
#
_cell.length_a   1.000
_cell.length_b   1.000
_cell.length_c   1.000
_cell.angle_alpha   90.00
_cell.angle_beta   90.00
_cell.angle_gamma   90.00
#
_symmetry.space_group_name_H-M   'P 1'
#
loop_
_entity.id
_entity.type
_entity.pdbx_description
1 polymer ?
#
loop_
_entity_poly.entity_id
_entity_poly.type
_entity_poly.pdbx_seq_one_letter_code
_entity_poly.pdbx_strand_id
1 'polypeptide(L)'
;MITNIEKIADSRNQSDENKGRKEEEYVIRRVGKADIPDCVRVIRLSFRTVAEEFGFTEKNAPGFTAFATTEEKVEYWMSEQHRPMYGCFHDNLLVGYYNLLPAESGYELGSLSVLPEYRHEGIGRTLLTDAMIRAAAGDIDRMELSIVEENTVLRKWYESMGFIHTGTKKYDFFPFTCGYLERNLNECPIRVENLMISRGHIILWR
;
A
#
# COMPACT_ATOMS: atom_id res chain seq x y z
N MET A 1 -20.99 -48.47 39.05
CA MET A 1 -19.59 -48.38 38.59
C MET A 1 -19.56 -48.58 37.08
N ILE A 2 -20.03 -47.63 36.31
CA ILE A 2 -19.84 -47.53 34.86
C ILE A 2 -19.98 -46.05 34.59
N THR A 3 -18.87 -45.35 34.32
CA THR A 3 -18.82 -44.00 33.69
C THR A 3 -17.42 -43.46 33.86
N ASN A 4 -16.52 -43.74 32.96
CA ASN A 4 -15.29 -42.92 32.77
C ASN A 4 -14.52 -43.26 31.45
N ILE A 5 -15.17 -43.87 30.46
CA ILE A 5 -14.49 -44.23 29.20
C ILE A 5 -14.98 -43.40 28.02
N GLU A 6 -16.12 -42.72 28.10
CA GLU A 6 -16.67 -41.92 26.98
C GLU A 6 -16.20 -40.47 26.89
N LYS A 7 -15.42 -39.94 27.87
CA LYS A 7 -14.90 -38.56 27.85
C LYS A 7 -13.49 -38.38 27.24
N ILE A 8 -12.85 -39.47 26.81
CA ILE A 8 -11.48 -39.40 26.21
C ILE A 8 -11.50 -39.50 24.68
N ALA A 9 -12.64 -39.84 24.07
CA ALA A 9 -12.75 -39.95 22.61
C ALA A 9 -13.06 -38.64 21.89
N ASP A 10 -13.58 -37.61 22.61
CA ASP A 10 -14.01 -36.35 22.01
C ASP A 10 -12.91 -35.25 21.96
N SER A 11 -11.79 -35.47 22.66
CA SER A 11 -10.65 -34.55 22.66
C SER A 11 -9.58 -34.86 21.62
N ARG A 12 -9.71 -35.94 20.84
CA ARG A 12 -8.77 -36.32 19.76
C ARG A 12 -9.21 -35.90 18.37
N ASN A 13 -10.45 -35.48 18.18
CA ASN A 13 -10.97 -35.06 16.86
C ASN A 13 -10.91 -33.56 16.62
N GLN A 14 -10.55 -32.72 17.62
CA GLN A 14 -10.39 -31.27 17.43
C GLN A 14 -8.94 -30.84 17.13
N SER A 15 -7.96 -31.75 17.22
CA SER A 15 -6.56 -31.42 16.95
C SER A 15 -6.11 -31.68 15.51
N ASP A 16 -6.91 -32.37 14.67
CA ASP A 16 -6.52 -32.71 13.30
C ASP A 16 -7.15 -31.81 12.21
N GLU A 17 -8.14 -30.96 12.55
CA GLU A 17 -8.71 -30.00 11.58
C GLU A 17 -7.88 -28.72 11.40
N ASN A 18 -6.85 -28.48 12.21
CA ASN A 18 -5.99 -27.30 12.14
C ASN A 18 -4.66 -27.54 11.44
N LYS A 19 -4.48 -28.66 10.74
CA LYS A 19 -3.21 -29.02 10.06
C LYS A 19 -3.17 -28.70 8.56
N GLY A 20 -3.97 -27.76 8.06
CA GLY A 20 -4.05 -27.53 6.61
C GLY A 20 -4.22 -26.09 6.13
N ARG A 21 -4.36 -25.11 7.00
CA ARG A 21 -4.29 -23.71 6.56
C ARG A 21 -2.81 -23.29 6.53
N LYS A 22 -2.21 -23.33 5.35
CA LYS A 22 -1.00 -22.59 5.05
C LYS A 22 -1.36 -21.13 5.33
N GLU A 23 -0.84 -20.57 6.43
CA GLU A 23 -1.01 -19.15 6.71
C GLU A 23 -0.42 -18.39 5.51
N GLU A 24 -1.27 -17.64 4.81
CA GLU A 24 -0.84 -16.80 3.70
C GLU A 24 0.00 -15.68 4.29
N GLU A 25 1.30 -15.72 4.05
CA GLU A 25 2.26 -14.76 4.59
C GLU A 25 2.42 -13.59 3.61
N TYR A 26 2.05 -12.39 4.07
CA TYR A 26 2.32 -11.14 3.38
C TYR A 26 3.53 -10.46 4.02
N VAL A 27 4.56 -10.17 3.22
CA VAL A 27 5.78 -9.53 3.69
C VAL A 27 5.97 -8.18 3.03
N ILE A 28 6.13 -7.11 3.82
CA ILE A 28 6.54 -5.81 3.30
C ILE A 28 8.06 -5.68 3.43
N ARG A 29 8.74 -5.50 2.30
CA ARG A 29 10.18 -5.29 2.24
C ARG A 29 10.57 -4.18 1.27
N ARG A 30 11.78 -3.66 1.42
CA ARG A 30 12.35 -2.74 0.44
C ARG A 30 12.50 -3.44 -0.91
N VAL A 31 12.14 -2.75 -2.00
CA VAL A 31 12.32 -3.25 -3.36
C VAL A 31 13.75 -2.97 -3.84
N GLY A 32 14.32 -3.91 -4.57
CA GLY A 32 15.61 -3.78 -5.23
C GLY A 32 15.48 -3.63 -6.74
N LYS A 33 16.61 -3.50 -7.45
CA LYS A 33 16.62 -3.35 -8.91
C LYS A 33 15.91 -4.51 -9.64
N ALA A 34 16.05 -5.73 -9.12
CA ALA A 34 15.40 -6.92 -9.70
C ALA A 34 13.87 -6.88 -9.61
N ASP A 35 13.31 -6.10 -8.67
CA ASP A 35 11.86 -5.99 -8.49
C ASP A 35 11.24 -4.90 -9.40
N ILE A 36 12.04 -4.11 -10.15
CA ILE A 36 11.55 -2.96 -10.94
C ILE A 36 10.46 -3.36 -11.95
N PRO A 37 10.61 -4.43 -12.76
CA PRO A 37 9.55 -4.84 -13.68
C PRO A 37 8.22 -5.13 -12.98
N ASP A 38 8.28 -5.79 -11.82
CA ASP A 38 7.09 -6.07 -11.01
C ASP A 38 6.49 -4.80 -10.39
N CYS A 39 7.30 -3.83 -9.96
CA CYS A 39 6.82 -2.52 -9.52
C CYS A 39 6.02 -1.82 -10.61
N VAL A 40 6.57 -1.76 -11.83
CA VAL A 40 5.88 -1.17 -13.00
C VAL A 40 4.56 -1.89 -13.26
N ARG A 41 4.57 -3.23 -13.26
CA ARG A 41 3.36 -4.04 -13.45
C ARG A 41 2.29 -3.71 -12.41
N VAL A 42 2.63 -3.72 -11.11
CA VAL A 42 1.69 -3.46 -10.01
C VAL A 42 1.14 -2.03 -10.10
N ILE A 43 2.00 -1.03 -10.33
CA ILE A 43 1.58 0.37 -10.46
C ILE A 43 0.62 0.52 -11.64
N ARG A 44 1.01 0.06 -12.82
CA ARG A 44 0.20 0.24 -14.03
C ARG A 44 -1.16 -0.47 -13.94
N LEU A 45 -1.19 -1.73 -13.49
CA LEU A 45 -2.45 -2.47 -13.34
C LEU A 45 -3.37 -1.83 -12.29
N SER A 46 -2.81 -1.38 -11.17
CA SER A 46 -3.59 -0.71 -10.13
C SER A 46 -4.20 0.61 -10.62
N PHE A 47 -3.39 1.47 -11.27
CA PHE A 47 -3.88 2.78 -11.74
C PHE A 47 -4.71 2.67 -13.02
N ARG A 48 -4.62 1.57 -13.78
CA ARG A 48 -5.49 1.33 -14.94
C ARG A 48 -6.96 1.26 -14.56
N THR A 49 -7.30 0.67 -13.42
CA THR A 49 -8.70 0.65 -12.95
C THR A 49 -9.25 2.05 -12.72
N VAL A 50 -8.42 2.98 -12.23
CA VAL A 50 -8.80 4.40 -12.08
C VAL A 50 -8.93 5.05 -13.46
N ALA A 51 -8.02 4.76 -14.37
CA ALA A 51 -8.11 5.29 -15.74
C ALA A 51 -9.39 4.84 -16.43
N GLU A 52 -9.76 3.58 -16.30
CA GLU A 52 -10.99 3.01 -16.85
C GLU A 52 -12.24 3.65 -16.23
N GLU A 53 -12.28 3.81 -14.92
CA GLU A 53 -13.39 4.40 -14.17
C GLU A 53 -13.66 5.86 -14.59
N PHE A 54 -12.59 6.64 -14.80
CA PHE A 54 -12.70 8.08 -15.13
C PHE A 54 -12.47 8.41 -16.60
N GLY A 55 -12.36 7.41 -17.48
CA GLY A 55 -12.21 7.61 -18.93
C GLY A 55 -10.86 8.20 -19.35
N PHE A 56 -9.78 7.94 -18.56
CA PHE A 56 -8.44 8.37 -18.93
C PHE A 56 -7.82 7.42 -19.96
N THR A 57 -7.10 7.98 -20.90
CA THR A 57 -6.43 7.27 -21.98
C THR A 57 -5.02 7.84 -22.17
N GLU A 58 -4.14 7.12 -22.86
CA GLU A 58 -2.82 7.66 -23.24
C GLU A 58 -2.92 8.94 -24.09
N LYS A 59 -4.05 9.14 -24.79
CA LYS A 59 -4.29 10.32 -25.61
C LYS A 59 -4.65 11.56 -24.77
N ASN A 60 -5.54 11.41 -23.77
CA ASN A 60 -6.05 12.56 -23.00
C ASN A 60 -5.36 12.78 -21.67
N ALA A 61 -4.61 11.78 -21.17
CA ALA A 61 -3.86 11.81 -19.91
C ALA A 61 -2.53 11.06 -20.02
N PRO A 62 -1.62 11.38 -20.98
CA PRO A 62 -0.38 10.64 -21.19
C PRO A 62 0.52 10.62 -19.95
N GLY A 63 0.46 11.66 -19.11
CA GLY A 63 1.19 11.77 -17.86
C GLY A 63 0.59 11.01 -16.67
N PHE A 64 -0.59 10.40 -16.85
CA PHE A 64 -1.24 9.65 -15.76
C PHE A 64 -0.43 8.39 -15.40
N THR A 65 -0.40 8.06 -14.12
CA THR A 65 0.47 7.01 -13.55
C THR A 65 0.35 5.66 -14.27
N ALA A 66 -0.87 5.26 -14.69
CA ALA A 66 -1.09 4.03 -15.43
C ALA A 66 -0.32 3.96 -16.76
N PHE A 67 -0.08 5.11 -17.41
CA PHE A 67 0.54 5.19 -18.72
C PHE A 67 2.01 5.65 -18.65
N ALA A 68 2.29 6.59 -17.75
CA ALA A 68 3.60 7.25 -17.64
C ALA A 68 4.63 6.48 -16.80
N THR A 69 4.27 5.35 -16.18
CA THR A 69 5.21 4.56 -15.38
C THR A 69 5.94 3.56 -16.27
N THR A 70 7.28 3.70 -16.37
CA THR A 70 8.19 2.81 -17.09
C THR A 70 9.28 2.29 -16.15
N GLU A 71 10.03 1.27 -16.59
CA GLU A 71 11.16 0.73 -15.81
C GLU A 71 12.24 1.78 -15.60
N GLU A 72 12.57 2.55 -16.64
CA GLU A 72 13.56 3.63 -16.60
C GLU A 72 13.15 4.71 -15.58
N LYS A 73 11.84 5.02 -15.51
CA LYS A 73 11.32 6.00 -14.55
C LYS A 73 11.41 5.48 -13.11
N VAL A 74 11.09 4.20 -12.89
CA VAL A 74 11.20 3.58 -11.57
C VAL A 74 12.66 3.44 -11.15
N GLU A 75 13.56 3.09 -12.08
CA GLU A 75 15.00 3.07 -11.82
C GLU A 75 15.53 4.46 -11.48
N TYR A 76 15.11 5.50 -12.21
CA TYR A 76 15.44 6.91 -11.90
C TYR A 76 14.99 7.32 -10.51
N TRP A 77 13.77 6.94 -10.09
CA TRP A 77 13.31 7.19 -8.72
C TRP A 77 14.20 6.50 -7.68
N MET A 78 14.68 5.31 -7.96
CA MET A 78 15.52 4.54 -7.06
C MET A 78 16.94 5.10 -6.98
N SER A 79 17.59 5.32 -8.13
CA SER A 79 19.02 5.64 -8.22
C SER A 79 19.32 7.12 -8.06
N GLU A 80 18.54 8.00 -8.71
CA GLU A 80 18.81 9.45 -8.75
C GLU A 80 18.02 10.23 -7.70
N GLN A 81 16.74 9.89 -7.51
CA GLN A 81 15.91 10.55 -6.51
C GLN A 81 15.99 9.90 -5.12
N HIS A 82 16.67 8.76 -5.01
CA HIS A 82 16.87 8.00 -3.77
C HIS A 82 15.57 7.77 -2.97
N ARG A 83 14.43 7.61 -3.67
CA ARG A 83 13.15 7.38 -3.02
C ARG A 83 13.16 6.08 -2.24
N PRO A 84 12.82 6.05 -0.96
CA PRO A 84 12.48 4.82 -0.26
C PRO A 84 11.29 4.15 -0.94
N MET A 85 11.45 2.90 -1.36
CA MET A 85 10.48 2.16 -2.15
C MET A 85 10.24 0.80 -1.49
N TYR A 86 8.98 0.43 -1.29
CA TYR A 86 8.60 -0.80 -0.59
C TYR A 86 7.50 -1.54 -1.32
N GLY A 87 7.56 -2.86 -1.24
CA GLY A 87 6.59 -3.76 -1.83
C GLY A 87 6.00 -4.73 -0.81
N CYS A 88 4.71 -5.02 -0.95
CA CYS A 88 4.05 -6.13 -0.29
C CYS A 88 4.15 -7.36 -1.18
N PHE A 89 4.70 -8.44 -0.65
CA PHE A 89 4.92 -9.70 -1.34
C PHE A 89 4.05 -10.79 -0.73
N HIS A 90 3.39 -11.55 -1.59
CA HIS A 90 2.67 -12.78 -1.26
C HIS A 90 3.30 -13.93 -2.04
N ASP A 91 3.85 -14.93 -1.37
CA ASP A 91 4.59 -16.05 -1.99
C ASP A 91 5.63 -15.59 -3.05
N ASN A 92 6.41 -14.55 -2.76
CA ASN A 92 7.36 -13.87 -3.65
C ASN A 92 6.75 -13.07 -4.80
N LEU A 93 5.44 -13.05 -4.98
CA LEU A 93 4.75 -12.19 -5.95
C LEU A 93 4.57 -10.79 -5.35
N LEU A 94 5.02 -9.76 -6.03
CA LEU A 94 4.72 -8.38 -5.67
C LEU A 94 3.25 -8.07 -5.95
N VAL A 95 2.47 -7.81 -4.90
CA VAL A 95 1.02 -7.56 -4.97
C VAL A 95 0.63 -6.14 -4.59
N GLY A 96 1.53 -5.41 -3.93
CA GLY A 96 1.32 -4.02 -3.55
C GLY A 96 2.64 -3.25 -3.51
N TYR A 97 2.57 -1.92 -3.64
CA TYR A 97 3.76 -1.06 -3.75
C TYR A 97 3.45 0.35 -3.25
N TYR A 98 4.46 1.02 -2.73
CA TYR A 98 4.50 2.47 -2.53
C TYR A 98 5.93 3.00 -2.59
N ASN A 99 6.08 4.33 -2.80
CA ASN A 99 7.34 5.04 -2.61
C ASN A 99 7.13 6.33 -1.80
N LEU A 100 8.22 6.83 -1.24
CA LEU A 100 8.25 8.08 -0.51
C LEU A 100 9.15 9.07 -1.26
N LEU A 101 8.59 10.17 -1.75
CA LEU A 101 9.36 11.24 -2.36
C LEU A 101 9.73 12.25 -1.27
N PRO A 102 11.02 12.50 -0.99
CA PRO A 102 11.42 13.55 -0.07
C PRO A 102 10.90 14.91 -0.54
N ALA A 103 10.28 15.68 0.36
CA ALA A 103 9.77 17.02 0.16
C ALA A 103 10.36 17.96 1.22
N GLU A 104 10.24 19.29 1.05
CA GLU A 104 10.82 20.27 1.99
C GLU A 104 10.31 20.12 3.42
N SER A 105 9.06 19.69 3.59
CA SER A 105 8.38 19.60 4.88
C SER A 105 7.96 18.19 5.26
N GLY A 106 8.47 17.14 4.56
CA GLY A 106 8.02 15.81 4.84
C GLY A 106 8.29 14.83 3.72
N TYR A 107 7.37 13.89 3.54
CA TYR A 107 7.34 12.98 2.40
C TYR A 107 6.04 13.11 1.63
N GLU A 108 6.13 13.08 0.29
CA GLU A 108 4.98 12.78 -0.55
C GLU A 108 4.88 11.25 -0.76
N LEU A 109 3.72 10.69 -0.41
CA LEU A 109 3.41 9.30 -0.68
C LEU A 109 3.11 9.12 -2.17
N GLY A 110 3.99 8.43 -2.87
CA GLY A 110 3.87 8.19 -4.30
C GLY A 110 3.39 6.78 -4.63
N SER A 111 2.52 6.68 -5.63
CA SER A 111 2.12 5.43 -6.29
C SER A 111 1.68 4.30 -5.34
N LEU A 112 0.98 4.61 -4.25
CA LEU A 112 0.38 3.56 -3.42
C LEU A 112 -0.56 2.71 -4.26
N SER A 113 -0.23 1.45 -4.40
CA SER A 113 -0.84 0.52 -5.35
C SER A 113 -1.07 -0.84 -4.72
N VAL A 114 -2.21 -1.46 -5.04
CA VAL A 114 -2.51 -2.87 -4.75
C VAL A 114 -3.14 -3.47 -5.98
N LEU A 115 -2.65 -4.63 -6.43
CA LEU A 115 -3.25 -5.35 -7.55
C LEU A 115 -4.76 -5.51 -7.33
N PRO A 116 -5.60 -5.34 -8.36
CA PRO A 116 -7.06 -5.39 -8.22
C PRO A 116 -7.57 -6.64 -7.50
N GLU A 117 -7.01 -7.80 -7.81
CA GLU A 117 -7.37 -9.11 -7.25
C GLU A 117 -6.98 -9.30 -5.77
N TYR A 118 -6.10 -8.42 -5.23
CA TYR A 118 -5.65 -8.43 -3.83
C TYR A 118 -6.22 -7.25 -3.02
N ARG A 119 -7.20 -6.53 -3.58
CA ARG A 119 -7.89 -5.44 -2.87
C ARG A 119 -8.88 -5.99 -1.85
N HIS A 120 -9.30 -5.11 -0.96
CA HIS A 120 -10.24 -5.41 0.13
C HIS A 120 -9.73 -6.41 1.19
N GLU A 121 -8.47 -6.81 1.10
CA GLU A 121 -7.79 -7.70 2.05
C GLU A 121 -6.97 -6.94 3.12
N GLY A 122 -7.07 -5.62 3.17
CA GLY A 122 -6.35 -4.79 4.14
C GLY A 122 -4.94 -4.37 3.69
N ILE A 123 -4.40 -4.90 2.58
CA ILE A 123 -3.03 -4.64 2.10
C ILE A 123 -2.78 -3.14 1.92
N GLY A 124 -3.71 -2.40 1.30
CA GLY A 124 -3.56 -0.95 1.12
C GLY A 124 -3.44 -0.19 2.44
N ARG A 125 -4.23 -0.57 3.45
CA ARG A 125 -4.13 0.01 4.80
C ARG A 125 -2.78 -0.28 5.44
N THR A 126 -2.29 -1.50 5.30
CA THR A 126 -1.00 -1.91 5.87
C THR A 126 0.17 -1.21 5.20
N LEU A 127 0.16 -1.10 3.86
CA LEU A 127 1.19 -0.34 3.13
C LEU A 127 1.20 1.13 3.53
N LEU A 128 0.02 1.77 3.68
CA LEU A 128 -0.07 3.15 4.14
C LEU A 128 0.45 3.31 5.57
N THR A 129 0.12 2.36 6.45
CA THR A 129 0.59 2.35 7.84
C THR A 129 2.12 2.17 7.90
N ASP A 130 2.68 1.25 7.11
CA ASP A 130 4.13 1.04 6.99
C ASP A 130 4.83 2.32 6.48
N ALA A 131 4.26 2.98 5.46
CA ALA A 131 4.79 4.24 4.93
C ALA A 131 4.85 5.33 6.02
N MET A 132 3.79 5.48 6.80
CA MET A 132 3.73 6.45 7.91
C MET A 132 4.72 6.13 9.03
N ILE A 133 4.87 4.86 9.41
CA ILE A 133 5.85 4.43 10.42
C ILE A 133 7.27 4.74 9.96
N ARG A 134 7.60 4.44 8.70
CA ARG A 134 8.95 4.70 8.17
C ARG A 134 9.25 6.19 8.01
N ALA A 135 8.26 6.98 7.61
CA ALA A 135 8.38 8.42 7.55
C ALA A 135 8.64 9.01 8.95
N ALA A 136 7.83 8.63 9.94
CA ALA A 136 7.99 9.08 11.32
C ALA A 136 9.33 8.66 11.95
N ALA A 137 9.86 7.48 11.61
CA ALA A 137 11.18 7.01 12.07
C ALA A 137 12.36 7.84 11.51
N GLY A 138 12.13 8.64 10.45
CA GLY A 138 13.10 9.58 9.87
C GLY A 138 12.96 11.00 10.37
N ASP A 139 12.33 11.22 11.55
CA ASP A 139 12.04 12.54 12.12
C ASP A 139 11.18 13.43 11.18
N ILE A 140 10.35 12.78 10.37
CA ILE A 140 9.41 13.44 9.47
C ILE A 140 8.04 13.53 10.14
N ASP A 141 7.52 14.73 10.27
CA ASP A 141 6.26 15.01 10.97
C ASP A 141 5.05 15.10 10.04
N ARG A 142 5.26 15.13 8.72
CA ARG A 142 4.18 15.30 7.74
C ARG A 142 4.31 14.36 6.54
N MET A 143 3.17 13.81 6.13
CA MET A 143 3.01 13.07 4.89
C MET A 143 1.94 13.74 4.03
N GLU A 144 2.28 13.97 2.78
CA GLU A 144 1.39 14.55 1.76
C GLU A 144 1.10 13.51 0.67
N LEU A 145 -0.01 13.67 -0.04
CA LEU A 145 -0.32 12.90 -1.24
C LEU A 145 -1.27 13.66 -2.16
N SER A 146 -1.33 13.22 -3.41
CA SER A 146 -2.28 13.74 -4.39
C SER A 146 -3.14 12.61 -4.96
N ILE A 147 -4.39 12.95 -5.28
CA ILE A 147 -5.40 12.03 -5.85
C ILE A 147 -6.08 12.67 -7.06
N VAL A 148 -6.81 11.86 -7.82
CA VAL A 148 -7.88 12.34 -8.70
C VAL A 148 -9.02 12.83 -7.80
N GLU A 149 -9.32 14.12 -7.77
CA GLU A 149 -10.29 14.73 -6.86
C GLU A 149 -11.71 14.14 -7.05
N GLU A 150 -12.03 13.79 -8.28
CA GLU A 150 -13.29 13.16 -8.65
C GLU A 150 -13.46 11.76 -8.02
N ASN A 151 -12.37 11.12 -7.58
CA ASN A 151 -12.39 9.85 -6.85
C ASN A 151 -12.74 10.06 -5.36
N THR A 152 -14.00 10.36 -5.10
CA THR A 152 -14.49 10.65 -3.75
C THR A 152 -14.43 9.44 -2.81
N VAL A 153 -14.44 8.23 -3.34
CA VAL A 153 -14.29 6.99 -2.57
C VAL A 153 -12.88 6.90 -2.01
N LEU A 154 -11.87 7.12 -2.85
CA LEU A 154 -10.47 7.12 -2.45
C LEU A 154 -10.17 8.26 -1.46
N ARG A 155 -10.73 9.48 -1.69
CA ARG A 155 -10.60 10.59 -0.76
C ARG A 155 -11.13 10.23 0.63
N LYS A 156 -12.35 9.72 0.73
CA LYS A 156 -12.95 9.30 2.01
C LYS A 156 -12.14 8.20 2.70
N TRP A 157 -11.53 7.31 1.93
CA TRP A 157 -10.65 6.29 2.47
C TRP A 157 -9.40 6.91 3.12
N TYR A 158 -8.71 7.86 2.48
CA TYR A 158 -7.58 8.56 3.08
C TYR A 158 -8.02 9.41 4.30
N GLU A 159 -9.17 10.08 4.22
CA GLU A 159 -9.74 10.81 5.37
C GLU A 159 -9.99 9.87 6.55
N SER A 160 -10.49 8.65 6.31
CA SER A 160 -10.65 7.62 7.37
C SER A 160 -9.33 7.13 7.96
N MET A 161 -8.23 7.35 7.25
CA MET A 161 -6.86 7.09 7.69
C MET A 161 -6.21 8.33 8.33
N GLY A 162 -6.98 9.39 8.59
CA GLY A 162 -6.56 10.60 9.29
C GLY A 162 -5.86 11.65 8.42
N PHE A 163 -5.96 11.54 7.11
CA PHE A 163 -5.53 12.61 6.21
C PHE A 163 -6.59 13.71 6.15
N ILE A 164 -6.13 14.94 5.98
CA ILE A 164 -6.96 16.14 5.84
C ILE A 164 -6.84 16.63 4.41
N HIS A 165 -7.97 16.88 3.76
CA HIS A 165 -7.98 17.48 2.42
C HIS A 165 -7.60 18.97 2.53
N THR A 166 -6.56 19.38 1.80
CA THR A 166 -5.97 20.73 1.89
C THR A 166 -6.31 21.63 0.72
N GLY A 167 -6.80 21.06 -0.38
CA GLY A 167 -7.20 21.84 -1.53
C GLY A 167 -7.16 21.06 -2.83
N THR A 168 -7.45 21.78 -3.92
CA THR A 168 -7.46 21.19 -5.27
C THR A 168 -6.73 22.09 -6.25
N LYS A 169 -6.23 21.51 -7.34
CA LYS A 169 -5.65 22.24 -8.46
C LYS A 169 -5.99 21.57 -9.79
N LYS A 170 -6.51 22.35 -10.72
CA LYS A 170 -6.70 21.95 -12.11
C LYS A 170 -5.47 22.31 -12.91
N TYR A 171 -4.95 21.34 -13.65
CA TYR A 171 -3.87 21.53 -14.61
C TYR A 171 -4.40 21.36 -16.02
N ASP A 172 -3.94 22.19 -16.96
CA ASP A 172 -4.43 22.16 -18.36
C ASP A 172 -4.07 20.86 -19.08
N PHE A 173 -3.01 20.19 -18.64
CA PHE A 173 -2.54 18.93 -19.23
C PHE A 173 -3.20 17.68 -18.64
N PHE A 174 -4.07 17.83 -17.62
CA PHE A 174 -4.83 16.73 -17.06
C PHE A 174 -6.35 16.91 -17.29
N PRO A 175 -7.07 15.84 -17.66
CA PRO A 175 -8.52 15.88 -17.81
C PRO A 175 -9.27 15.93 -16.46
N PHE A 176 -8.56 15.72 -15.34
CA PHE A 176 -9.08 15.68 -13.97
C PHE A 176 -8.50 16.80 -13.10
N THR A 177 -9.10 17.02 -11.95
CA THR A 177 -8.60 17.89 -10.90
C THR A 177 -7.71 17.12 -9.94
N CYS A 178 -6.56 17.66 -9.57
CA CYS A 178 -5.73 17.09 -8.51
C CYS A 178 -6.26 17.55 -7.15
N GLY A 179 -6.59 16.62 -6.27
CA GLY A 179 -6.87 16.87 -4.86
C GLY A 179 -5.63 16.57 -4.02
N TYR A 180 -5.38 17.40 -3.03
CA TYR A 180 -4.23 17.27 -2.13
C TYR A 180 -4.70 16.94 -0.73
N LEU A 181 -4.00 16.00 -0.09
CA LEU A 181 -4.26 15.64 1.29
C LEU A 181 -2.93 15.60 2.06
N GLU A 182 -3.00 15.94 3.34
CA GLU A 182 -1.86 15.84 4.25
C GLU A 182 -2.25 15.18 5.56
N ARG A 183 -1.26 14.63 6.27
CA ARG A 183 -1.39 14.10 7.61
C ARG A 183 -0.19 14.48 8.46
N ASN A 184 -0.45 14.99 9.67
CA ASN A 184 0.55 15.12 10.72
C ASN A 184 0.83 13.74 11.34
N LEU A 185 2.09 13.30 11.30
CA LEU A 185 2.51 11.99 11.80
C LEU A 185 2.75 11.99 13.31
N ASN A 186 3.02 13.15 13.93
CA ASN A 186 3.23 13.27 15.39
C ASN A 186 1.95 13.04 16.20
N GLU A 187 0.79 13.27 15.60
CA GLU A 187 -0.53 13.11 16.25
C GLU A 187 -1.07 11.68 16.14
N CYS A 188 -0.33 10.78 15.53
CA CYS A 188 -0.78 9.42 15.29
C CYS A 188 -0.25 8.47 16.37
N PRO A 189 -1.11 8.01 17.30
CA PRO A 189 -0.83 6.77 17.99
C PRO A 189 -0.97 5.64 16.95
N ILE A 190 0.12 5.34 16.25
CA ILE A 190 0.16 4.13 15.41
C ILE A 190 0.10 2.97 16.39
N ARG A 191 -1.11 2.48 16.66
CA ARG A 191 -1.30 1.23 17.41
C ARG A 191 -0.82 0.09 16.52
N VAL A 192 0.38 -0.38 16.84
CA VAL A 192 1.06 -1.50 16.16
C VAL A 192 0.46 -2.84 16.64
N GLU A 193 -0.83 -2.87 16.96
CA GLU A 193 -1.46 -4.03 17.63
C GLU A 193 -1.47 -5.31 16.76
N ASN A 194 -1.22 -5.20 15.46
CA ASN A 194 -1.16 -6.35 14.55
C ASN A 194 0.05 -6.32 13.59
N LEU A 195 1.06 -5.53 13.90
CA LEU A 195 2.29 -5.48 13.11
C LEU A 195 3.42 -6.21 13.86
N MET A 196 3.85 -7.36 13.36
CA MET A 196 5.13 -7.93 13.77
C MET A 196 6.24 -7.40 12.88
N ILE A 197 7.21 -6.69 13.48
CA ILE A 197 8.45 -6.30 12.80
C ILE A 197 9.49 -7.35 13.15
N SER A 198 9.81 -8.23 12.22
CA SER A 198 10.89 -9.17 12.34
C SER A 198 11.97 -8.88 11.30
N ARG A 199 13.21 -8.62 11.74
CA ARG A 199 14.37 -8.33 10.88
C ARG A 199 14.15 -7.25 9.81
N GLY A 200 13.34 -6.21 10.11
CA GLY A 200 13.03 -5.14 9.17
C GLY A 200 11.89 -5.45 8.17
N HIS A 201 11.18 -6.55 8.37
CA HIS A 201 10.00 -6.95 7.61
C HIS A 201 8.76 -6.82 8.49
N ILE A 202 7.66 -6.37 7.88
CA ILE A 202 6.34 -6.36 8.53
C ILE A 202 5.62 -7.62 8.07
N ILE A 203 5.19 -8.44 9.02
CA ILE A 203 4.44 -9.67 8.80
C ILE A 203 3.00 -9.41 9.23
N LEU A 204 2.07 -9.65 8.32
CA LEU A 204 0.63 -9.58 8.59
C LEU A 204 0.13 -10.97 8.98
N TRP A 205 -0.49 -11.07 10.14
CA TRP A 205 -1.26 -12.24 10.54
C TRP A 205 -2.75 -11.98 10.30
N ARG A 206 -3.40 -12.92 9.68
CA ARG A 206 -4.88 -12.98 9.61
C ARG A 206 -5.44 -13.85 10.72
#